data_c8204b773e4a03643a7ece911a5690b2
#
_entry.id   c8204b773e4a03643a7ece911a5690b2
#
_cell.length_a   1.000
_cell.length_b   1.000
_cell.length_c   1.000
_cell.angle_alpha   90.00
_cell.angle_beta   90.00
_cell.angle_gamma   90.00
#
_symmetry.space_group_name_H-M   'P 1'
#
loop_
_entity.id
_entity.type
_entity.pdbx_description
1 polymer ?
#
loop_
_entity_poly.entity_id
_entity_poly.type
_entity_poly.pdbx_seq_one_letter_code
_entity_poly.pdbx_strand_id
1 'polypeptide(L)'
;MDEPFSNLDHRLRDQIRQSTIDLLKKTATTTVIVTHDPEEALQISDQIILMHQGKIIQIGTPKQLYLQPSTLFAARYFSALNEIPAKRLDHQIKTIFGHIALPENLAYAEKSISCCFRPHQVQVCREPVEGAAAAKVISSSF
;
A
#
# COMPACT_ATOMS: atom_id res chain seq x y z
N MET A 1 -2.74 23.74 -3.92
CA MET A 1 -1.30 23.72 -4.24
C MET A 1 -1.08 22.57 -5.20
N ASP A 2 -0.36 22.82 -6.30
CA ASP A 2 -0.07 21.82 -7.33
C ASP A 2 1.42 21.48 -7.25
N GLU A 3 1.73 20.24 -6.95
CA GLU A 3 3.07 19.68 -6.74
C GLU A 3 4.04 20.58 -5.93
N PRO A 4 3.65 21.04 -4.73
CA PRO A 4 4.35 22.12 -4.03
C PRO A 4 5.78 21.77 -3.61
N PHE A 5 6.15 20.49 -3.56
CA PHE A 5 7.46 20.03 -3.08
C PHE A 5 8.30 19.33 -4.15
N SER A 6 7.81 19.23 -5.41
CA SER A 6 8.44 18.43 -6.47
C SER A 6 9.84 18.91 -6.88
N ASN A 7 10.11 20.22 -6.82
CA ASN A 7 11.37 20.82 -7.25
C ASN A 7 12.40 20.99 -6.13
N LEU A 8 12.18 20.40 -4.98
CA LEU A 8 13.09 20.50 -3.82
C LEU A 8 14.03 19.29 -3.74
N ASP A 9 15.26 19.52 -3.28
CA ASP A 9 16.15 18.42 -2.92
C ASP A 9 15.57 17.62 -1.74
N HIS A 10 15.97 16.37 -1.61
CA HIS A 10 15.36 15.43 -0.68
C HIS A 10 15.39 15.89 0.79
N ARG A 11 16.50 16.51 1.25
CA ARG A 11 16.62 16.95 2.66
C ARG A 11 15.76 18.18 2.92
N LEU A 12 15.77 19.13 1.98
CA LEU A 12 15.01 20.37 2.09
C LEU A 12 13.50 20.11 1.95
N ARG A 13 13.13 19.15 1.11
CA ARG A 13 11.74 18.73 0.90
C ARG A 13 11.05 18.33 2.20
N ASP A 14 11.68 17.46 3.00
CA ASP A 14 11.09 16.99 4.25
C ASP A 14 10.90 18.11 5.26
N GLN A 15 11.86 19.02 5.39
CA GLN A 15 11.78 20.15 6.30
C GLN A 15 10.68 21.15 5.89
N ILE A 16 10.64 21.52 4.60
CA ILE A 16 9.62 22.46 4.10
C ILE A 16 8.23 21.83 4.20
N ARG A 17 8.10 20.56 3.85
CA ARG A 17 6.84 19.81 3.96
C ARG A 17 6.32 19.85 5.40
N GLN A 18 7.16 19.49 6.38
CA GLN A 18 6.76 19.50 7.78
C GLN A 18 6.37 20.91 8.27
N SER A 19 7.17 21.91 7.92
CA SER A 19 6.88 23.31 8.29
C SER A 19 5.57 23.82 7.68
N THR A 20 5.28 23.41 6.43
CA THR A 20 4.03 23.76 5.74
C THR A 20 2.83 23.12 6.43
N ILE A 21 2.91 21.83 6.77
CA ILE A 21 1.84 21.11 7.48
C ILE A 21 1.57 21.76 8.85
N ASP A 22 2.63 22.07 9.59
CA ASP A 22 2.50 22.68 10.90
C ASP A 22 1.84 24.06 10.82
N LEU A 23 2.17 24.85 9.80
CA LEU A 23 1.53 26.13 9.54
C LEU A 23 0.05 25.97 9.20
N LEU A 24 -0.28 25.05 8.28
CA LEU A 24 -1.67 24.79 7.88
C LEU A 24 -2.53 24.32 9.06
N LYS A 25 -1.98 23.47 9.92
CA LYS A 25 -2.65 23.02 11.15
C LYS A 25 -2.85 24.17 12.14
N LYS A 26 -1.83 25.00 12.36
CA LYS A 26 -1.92 26.17 13.26
C LYS A 26 -2.95 27.18 12.80
N THR A 27 -3.08 27.38 11.51
CA THR A 27 -4.04 28.34 10.91
C THR A 27 -5.40 27.73 10.64
N ALA A 28 -5.60 26.43 10.90
CA ALA A 28 -6.82 25.68 10.57
C ALA A 28 -7.27 25.87 9.11
N THR A 29 -6.30 25.97 8.20
CA THR A 29 -6.56 26.25 6.79
C THR A 29 -6.86 24.98 6.03
N THR A 30 -8.07 24.84 5.48
CA THR A 30 -8.42 23.76 4.56
C THR A 30 -7.60 23.89 3.27
N THR A 31 -6.89 22.84 2.90
CA THR A 31 -5.97 22.87 1.76
C THR A 31 -6.14 21.64 0.89
N VAL A 32 -6.13 21.86 -0.42
CA VAL A 32 -6.04 20.78 -1.42
C VAL A 32 -4.63 20.81 -2.01
N ILE A 33 -3.96 19.64 -1.93
CA ILE A 33 -2.63 19.43 -2.49
C ILE A 33 -2.74 18.37 -3.59
N VAL A 34 -2.20 18.67 -4.76
CA VAL A 34 -2.03 17.71 -5.85
C VAL A 34 -0.58 17.26 -5.84
N THR A 35 -0.37 15.96 -5.82
CA THR A 35 0.97 15.36 -5.86
C THR A 35 0.94 14.01 -6.59
N HIS A 36 2.03 13.64 -7.21
CA HIS A 36 2.25 12.30 -7.76
C HIS A 36 3.10 11.41 -6.83
N ASP A 37 3.50 11.93 -5.67
CA ASP A 37 4.29 11.19 -4.68
C ASP A 37 3.36 10.50 -3.67
N PRO A 38 3.25 9.14 -3.70
CA PRO A 38 2.38 8.40 -2.79
C PRO A 38 2.81 8.52 -1.32
N GLU A 39 4.11 8.63 -1.03
CA GLU A 39 4.61 8.77 0.34
C GLU A 39 4.22 10.13 0.92
N GLU A 40 4.34 11.17 0.09
CA GLU A 40 3.89 12.50 0.46
C GLU A 40 2.39 12.49 0.80
N ALA A 41 1.55 11.96 -0.10
CA ALA A 41 0.11 11.89 0.13
C ALA A 41 -0.23 11.15 1.43
N LEU A 42 0.43 10.02 1.72
CA LEU A 42 0.20 9.23 2.95
C LEU A 42 0.62 9.95 4.23
N GLN A 43 1.63 10.82 4.17
CA GLN A 43 2.20 11.48 5.35
C GLN A 43 1.47 12.77 5.74
N ILE A 44 0.96 13.51 4.75
CA ILE A 44 0.49 14.88 4.99
C ILE A 44 -1.04 15.05 5.00
N SER A 45 -1.76 14.09 4.42
CA SER A 45 -3.19 14.26 4.18
C SER A 45 -4.05 13.70 5.30
N ASP A 46 -5.16 14.36 5.59
CA ASP A 46 -6.25 13.79 6.38
C ASP A 46 -7.12 12.87 5.50
N GLN A 47 -7.26 13.23 4.22
CA GLN A 47 -8.01 12.47 3.22
C GLN A 47 -7.29 12.50 1.87
N ILE A 48 -7.30 11.37 1.17
CA ILE A 48 -6.70 11.22 -0.16
C ILE A 48 -7.79 10.89 -1.18
N ILE A 49 -7.70 11.54 -2.34
CA ILE A 49 -8.47 11.20 -3.54
C ILE A 49 -7.49 10.61 -4.55
N LEU A 50 -7.47 9.28 -4.68
CA LEU A 50 -6.64 8.61 -5.68
C LEU A 50 -7.34 8.67 -7.04
N MET A 51 -6.66 9.22 -8.03
CA MET A 51 -7.14 9.34 -9.40
C MET A 51 -6.25 8.58 -10.38
N HIS A 52 -6.86 8.01 -11.42
CA HIS A 52 -6.15 7.39 -12.53
C HIS A 52 -6.94 7.58 -13.82
N GLN A 53 -6.28 8.04 -14.90
CA GLN A 53 -6.89 8.28 -16.21
C GLN A 53 -8.16 9.14 -16.13
N GLY A 54 -8.12 10.23 -15.33
CA GLY A 54 -9.24 11.15 -15.17
C GLY A 54 -10.41 10.62 -14.32
N LYS A 55 -10.28 9.43 -13.73
CA LYS A 55 -11.32 8.83 -12.89
C LYS A 55 -10.86 8.70 -11.44
N ILE A 56 -11.78 8.87 -10.52
CA ILE A 56 -11.54 8.59 -9.11
C ILE A 56 -11.55 7.08 -8.90
N ILE A 57 -10.46 6.55 -8.35
CA ILE A 57 -10.31 5.12 -8.03
C ILE A 57 -10.75 4.84 -6.61
N GLN A 58 -10.31 5.69 -5.66
CA GLN A 58 -10.64 5.52 -4.24
C GLN A 58 -10.52 6.85 -3.51
N ILE A 59 -11.39 7.05 -2.52
CA ILE A 59 -11.32 8.17 -1.57
C ILE A 59 -11.26 7.58 -0.18
N GLY A 60 -10.44 8.13 0.70
CA GLY A 60 -10.36 7.70 2.09
C GLY A 60 -9.18 8.30 2.85
N THR A 61 -9.03 7.92 4.08
CA THR A 61 -7.86 8.27 4.89
C THR A 61 -6.61 7.54 4.37
N PRO A 62 -5.40 8.05 4.65
CA PRO A 62 -4.15 7.36 4.31
C PRO A 62 -4.15 5.89 4.76
N LYS A 63 -4.60 5.64 5.98
CA LYS A 63 -4.70 4.28 6.53
C LYS A 63 -5.65 3.38 5.73
N GLN A 64 -6.79 3.90 5.28
CA GLN A 64 -7.75 3.12 4.47
C GLN A 64 -7.16 2.79 3.10
N LEU A 65 -6.56 3.75 2.41
CA LEU A 65 -5.97 3.51 1.08
C LEU A 65 -4.80 2.53 1.15
N TYR A 66 -4.02 2.60 2.23
CA TYR A 66 -2.88 1.71 2.43
C TYR A 66 -3.28 0.29 2.83
N LEU A 67 -4.18 0.12 3.81
CA LEU A 67 -4.54 -1.18 4.38
C LEU A 67 -5.71 -1.86 3.67
N GLN A 68 -6.60 -1.09 3.04
CA GLN A 68 -7.81 -1.57 2.40
C GLN A 68 -7.96 -0.98 0.98
N PRO A 69 -6.98 -1.20 0.09
CA PRO A 69 -7.06 -0.73 -1.28
C PRO A 69 -8.24 -1.37 -2.00
N SER A 70 -9.04 -0.57 -2.70
CA SER A 70 -10.21 -1.05 -3.44
C SER A 70 -9.86 -1.76 -4.75
N THR A 71 -8.64 -1.54 -5.26
CA THR A 71 -8.16 -2.12 -6.51
C THR A 71 -6.68 -2.51 -6.40
N LEU A 72 -6.24 -3.40 -7.28
CA LEU A 72 -4.82 -3.76 -7.39
C LEU A 72 -3.95 -2.54 -7.76
N PHE A 73 -4.49 -1.63 -8.58
CA PHE A 73 -3.84 -0.37 -8.90
C PHE A 73 -3.57 0.45 -7.63
N ALA A 74 -4.58 0.65 -6.77
CA ALA A 74 -4.42 1.36 -5.51
C ALA A 74 -3.40 0.68 -4.59
N ALA A 75 -3.42 -0.65 -4.51
CA ALA A 75 -2.46 -1.41 -3.71
C ALA A 75 -1.01 -1.18 -4.15
N ARG A 76 -0.75 -1.22 -5.45
CA ARG A 76 0.58 -1.02 -6.06
C ARG A 76 1.05 0.44 -5.98
N TYR A 77 0.12 1.38 -6.04
CA TYR A 77 0.44 2.81 -6.06
C TYR A 77 1.10 3.27 -4.75
N PHE A 78 0.61 2.79 -3.61
CA PHE A 78 1.06 3.25 -2.29
C PHE A 78 2.24 2.48 -1.70
N SER A 79 2.65 1.34 -2.27
CA SER A 79 3.89 0.66 -1.85
C SER A 79 4.24 -0.51 -2.76
N ALA A 80 5.48 -0.99 -2.61
CA ALA A 80 5.88 -2.27 -3.18
C ALA A 80 4.92 -3.38 -2.77
N LEU A 81 4.54 -4.22 -3.74
CA LEU A 81 3.60 -5.30 -3.56
C LEU A 81 4.16 -6.60 -4.16
N ASN A 82 4.17 -7.65 -3.38
CA ASN A 82 4.43 -8.99 -3.88
C ASN A 82 3.11 -9.64 -4.30
N GLU A 83 3.09 -10.23 -5.48
CA GLU A 83 1.92 -10.89 -6.04
C GLU A 83 2.28 -12.33 -6.36
N ILE A 84 1.51 -13.26 -5.84
CA ILE A 84 1.67 -14.68 -6.11
C ILE A 84 0.38 -15.25 -6.68
N PRO A 85 0.48 -16.10 -7.71
CA PRO A 85 -0.68 -16.82 -8.22
C PRO A 85 -1.28 -17.69 -7.12
N ALA A 86 -2.60 -17.68 -7.05
CA ALA A 86 -3.35 -18.47 -6.10
C ALA A 86 -4.52 -19.16 -6.80
N LYS A 87 -4.95 -20.28 -6.25
CA LYS A 87 -6.14 -21.02 -6.70
C LYS A 87 -7.11 -21.16 -5.55
N ARG A 88 -8.37 -20.90 -5.83
CA ARG A 88 -9.42 -21.14 -4.86
C ARG A 88 -9.74 -22.63 -4.78
N LEU A 89 -9.82 -23.14 -3.56
CA LEU A 89 -10.28 -24.48 -3.21
C LEU A 89 -11.34 -24.32 -2.11
N ASP A 90 -12.62 -24.42 -2.47
CA ASP A 90 -13.76 -24.28 -1.55
C ASP A 90 -13.61 -23.12 -0.55
N HIS A 91 -13.22 -23.41 0.69
CA HIS A 91 -13.04 -22.44 1.79
C HIS A 91 -11.57 -22.00 1.99
N GLN A 92 -10.67 -22.36 1.07
CA GLN A 92 -9.24 -22.06 1.18
C GLN A 92 -8.69 -21.53 -0.13
N ILE A 93 -7.57 -20.83 0.00
CA ILE A 93 -6.74 -20.38 -1.12
C ILE A 93 -5.45 -21.19 -1.10
N LYS A 94 -5.16 -21.92 -2.19
CA LYS A 94 -3.88 -22.60 -2.38
C LYS A 94 -2.88 -21.65 -3.03
N THR A 95 -1.76 -21.45 -2.39
CA THR A 95 -0.62 -20.67 -2.87
C THR A 95 0.64 -21.54 -2.90
N ILE A 96 1.75 -20.98 -3.40
CA ILE A 96 3.07 -21.61 -3.31
C ILE A 96 3.58 -21.74 -1.85
N PHE A 97 3.01 -20.97 -0.92
CA PHE A 97 3.35 -20.97 0.50
C PHE A 97 2.41 -21.85 1.33
N GLY A 98 1.50 -22.60 0.69
CA GLY A 98 0.54 -23.45 1.37
C GLY A 98 -0.89 -22.96 1.25
N HIS A 99 -1.73 -23.39 2.17
CA HIS A 99 -3.15 -23.08 2.19
C HIS A 99 -3.43 -21.94 3.16
N ILE A 100 -4.21 -20.96 2.68
CA ILE A 100 -4.66 -19.79 3.46
C ILE A 100 -6.18 -19.86 3.55
N ALA A 101 -6.75 -19.62 4.72
CA ALA A 101 -8.20 -19.52 4.89
C ALA A 101 -8.77 -18.41 4.01
N LEU A 102 -9.86 -18.71 3.29
CA LEU A 102 -10.54 -17.71 2.48
C LEU A 102 -11.35 -16.80 3.41
N PRO A 103 -11.16 -15.46 3.36
CA PRO A 103 -12.01 -14.54 4.08
C PRO A 103 -13.48 -14.67 3.63
N GLU A 104 -14.43 -14.64 4.56
CA GLU A 104 -15.85 -14.85 4.28
C GLU A 104 -16.43 -13.84 3.26
N ASN A 105 -15.91 -12.63 3.24
CA ASN A 105 -16.31 -11.56 2.32
C ASN A 105 -15.83 -11.77 0.86
N LEU A 106 -14.96 -12.78 0.59
CA LEU A 106 -14.47 -13.12 -0.74
C LEU A 106 -15.19 -14.33 -1.37
N ALA A 107 -16.39 -14.65 -0.92
CA ALA A 107 -17.16 -15.83 -1.35
C ALA A 107 -17.41 -15.92 -2.88
N TYR A 108 -17.31 -14.82 -3.61
CA TYR A 108 -17.62 -14.73 -5.05
C TYR A 108 -16.39 -14.57 -5.95
N ALA A 109 -15.20 -14.80 -5.44
CA ALA A 109 -13.98 -14.65 -6.24
C ALA A 109 -13.90 -15.68 -7.38
N GLU A 110 -13.34 -15.27 -8.50
CA GLU A 110 -13.05 -16.14 -9.66
C GLU A 110 -12.14 -17.31 -9.27
N LYS A 111 -12.10 -18.37 -10.11
CA LYS A 111 -11.23 -19.54 -9.87
C LYS A 111 -9.75 -19.20 -9.86
N SER A 112 -9.34 -18.13 -10.54
CA SER A 112 -7.96 -17.63 -10.58
C SER A 112 -7.90 -16.31 -9.82
N ILE A 113 -7.11 -16.27 -8.76
CA ILE A 113 -6.91 -15.11 -7.89
C ILE A 113 -5.43 -14.89 -7.66
N SER A 114 -5.06 -13.68 -7.31
CA SER A 114 -3.71 -13.35 -6.86
C SER A 114 -3.73 -13.07 -5.35
N CYS A 115 -2.81 -13.69 -4.63
CA CYS A 115 -2.56 -13.33 -3.25
C CYS A 115 -1.51 -12.23 -3.22
N CYS A 116 -1.85 -11.10 -2.61
CA CYS A 116 -1.00 -9.92 -2.55
C CYS A 116 -0.58 -9.64 -1.12
N PHE A 117 0.69 -9.33 -0.92
CA PHE A 117 1.22 -8.95 0.40
C PHE A 117 2.36 -7.94 0.26
N ARG A 118 2.52 -7.12 1.27
CA ARG A 118 3.60 -6.14 1.33
C ARG A 118 4.86 -6.76 1.94
N PRO A 119 6.06 -6.29 1.57
CA PRO A 119 7.33 -6.86 2.08
C PRO A 119 7.38 -6.97 3.61
N HIS A 120 6.90 -5.96 4.32
CA HIS A 120 6.91 -5.92 5.79
C HIS A 120 5.92 -6.89 6.46
N GLN A 121 4.99 -7.50 5.71
CA GLN A 121 4.06 -8.51 6.21
C GLN A 121 4.68 -9.92 6.22
N VAL A 122 5.88 -10.07 5.65
CA VAL A 122 6.61 -11.33 5.61
C VAL A 122 7.62 -11.36 6.74
N GLN A 123 7.54 -12.39 7.57
CA GLN A 123 8.53 -12.65 8.60
C GLN A 123 9.46 -13.77 8.14
N VAL A 124 10.78 -13.52 8.17
CA VAL A 124 11.80 -14.50 7.84
C VAL A 124 12.35 -15.08 9.13
N CYS A 125 12.19 -16.41 9.30
CA CYS A 125 12.68 -17.15 10.46
C CYS A 125 13.87 -18.03 10.04
N ARG A 126 14.90 -18.14 10.88
CA ARG A 126 16.05 -19.03 10.63
C ARG A 126 15.74 -20.50 10.93
N GLU A 127 14.84 -20.73 11.86
CA GLU A 127 14.40 -22.05 12.27
C GLU A 127 13.03 -22.38 11.71
N PRO A 128 12.71 -23.67 11.49
CA PRO A 128 11.39 -24.09 11.05
C PRO A 128 10.32 -23.64 12.05
N VAL A 129 9.27 -23.00 11.53
CA VAL A 129 8.09 -22.59 12.29
C VAL A 129 6.88 -23.26 11.66
N GLU A 130 5.97 -23.75 12.49
CA GLU A 130 4.72 -24.37 12.01
C GLU A 130 3.93 -23.39 11.15
N GLY A 131 3.47 -23.84 9.98
CA GLY A 131 2.76 -23.01 9.00
C GLY A 131 3.65 -22.14 8.13
N ALA A 132 4.97 -22.13 8.32
CA ALA A 132 5.88 -21.39 7.46
C ALA A 132 6.31 -22.22 6.24
N ALA A 133 6.56 -21.53 5.13
CA ALA A 133 7.12 -22.14 3.93
C ALA A 133 8.65 -22.06 3.93
N ALA A 134 9.32 -23.13 3.53
CA ALA A 134 10.77 -23.13 3.35
C ALA A 134 11.13 -22.25 2.15
N ALA A 135 12.12 -21.37 2.33
CA ALA A 135 12.61 -20.47 1.30
C ALA A 135 14.14 -20.39 1.31
N LYS A 136 14.72 -20.04 0.16
CA LYS A 136 16.15 -19.78 0.02
C LYS A 136 16.35 -18.32 -0.33
N VAL A 137 17.19 -17.61 0.42
CA VAL A 137 17.61 -16.27 0.08
C VAL A 137 18.51 -16.33 -1.16
N ILE A 138 18.11 -15.66 -2.25
CA ILE A 138 18.86 -15.62 -3.50
C ILE A 138 19.77 -14.39 -3.51
N SER A 139 19.29 -13.27 -3.00
CA SER A 139 20.05 -12.01 -2.91
C SER A 139 19.55 -11.17 -1.75
N SER A 140 20.41 -10.31 -1.24
CA SER A 140 20.04 -9.24 -0.30
C SER A 140 20.71 -7.95 -0.75
N SER A 141 20.01 -6.84 -0.61
CA SER A 141 20.54 -5.49 -0.81
C SER A 141 20.30 -4.66 0.45
N PHE A 142 21.27 -3.83 0.79
CA PHE A 142 21.22 -2.90 1.91
C PHE A 142 21.10 -1.47 1.40
#